data_fe6e8c164702117da3cb5a0b3842ed76
#
_entry.id   fe6e8c164702117da3cb5a0b3842ed76
#
_cell.length_a   1.000
_cell.length_b   1.000
_cell.length_c   1.000
_cell.angle_alpha   90.00
_cell.angle_beta   90.00
_cell.angle_gamma   90.00
#
_symmetry.space_group_name_H-M   'P 1'
#
loop_
_entity.id
_entity.type
_entity.pdbx_description
1 polymer ?
#
loop_
_entity_poly.entity_id
_entity_poly.type
_entity_poly.pdbx_seq_one_letter_code
_entity_poly.pdbx_strand_id
1 'polypeptide(L)'
;MTKSKINLKSKLESIKDYWSPKVIAELNDYQFKLAKIKDEFIWHEHNDTDEAFIVIEGDIEIELEDSTVELSEGEMFIVPKGAKHKPTARGEAHIMLIEPRLSLIHI
;
A
#
# COMPACT_ATOMS: atom_id res chain seq x y z
N MET A 1 3.27 -2.99 -26.31
CA MET A 1 2.44 -2.97 -25.10
C MET A 1 1.51 -4.16 -25.08
N THR A 2 1.47 -4.85 -23.99
CA THR A 2 0.56 -5.97 -23.86
C THR A 2 -0.80 -5.46 -23.44
N LYS A 3 -1.84 -6.13 -23.90
CA LYS A 3 -3.21 -5.82 -23.50
C LYS A 3 -3.75 -6.93 -22.60
N SER A 4 -2.87 -7.46 -21.76
CA SER A 4 -3.25 -8.55 -20.88
C SER A 4 -3.87 -8.01 -19.60
N LYS A 5 -4.84 -8.76 -19.12
CA LYS A 5 -5.38 -8.46 -17.81
C LYS A 5 -4.33 -8.77 -16.74
N ILE A 6 -4.42 -8.11 -15.61
CA ILE A 6 -3.54 -8.34 -14.48
C ILE A 6 -4.32 -9.09 -13.42
N ASN A 7 -3.80 -10.22 -13.01
CA ASN A 7 -4.40 -11.02 -11.95
C ASN A 7 -3.66 -10.71 -10.65
N LEU A 8 -4.33 -10.06 -9.71
CA LEU A 8 -3.69 -9.62 -8.48
C LEU A 8 -3.17 -10.78 -7.64
N LYS A 9 -3.94 -11.88 -7.58
CA LYS A 9 -3.52 -13.03 -6.81
C LYS A 9 -2.23 -13.63 -7.36
N SER A 10 -2.14 -13.76 -8.69
CA SER A 10 -0.93 -14.27 -9.34
C SER A 10 0.27 -13.37 -9.07
N LYS A 11 0.07 -12.06 -9.12
CA LYS A 11 1.15 -11.12 -8.84
C LYS A 11 1.61 -11.24 -7.38
N LEU A 12 0.67 -11.36 -6.45
CA LEU A 12 1.01 -11.51 -5.05
C LEU A 12 1.78 -12.79 -4.78
N GLU A 13 1.43 -13.88 -5.46
CA GLU A 13 2.12 -15.15 -5.29
C GLU A 13 3.59 -15.07 -5.66
N SER A 14 3.97 -14.15 -6.53
CA SER A 14 5.35 -14.01 -6.95
C SER A 14 6.17 -13.11 -6.01
N ILE A 15 5.53 -12.41 -5.07
CA ILE A 15 6.22 -11.52 -4.15
C ILE A 15 6.76 -12.36 -2.99
N LYS A 16 8.06 -12.26 -2.74
CA LYS A 16 8.72 -13.08 -1.73
C LYS A 16 9.19 -12.32 -0.49
N ASP A 17 9.24 -10.99 -0.59
CA ASP A 17 9.72 -10.15 0.50
C ASP A 17 8.58 -9.31 1.09
N TYR A 18 8.78 -8.80 2.29
CA TYR A 18 7.81 -7.94 2.96
C TYR A 18 8.24 -6.50 2.85
N TRP A 19 7.27 -5.59 2.92
CA TRP A 19 7.50 -4.14 2.95
C TRP A 19 8.27 -3.62 1.73
N SER A 20 8.09 -4.28 0.60
CA SER A 20 8.78 -3.93 -0.65
C SER A 20 7.77 -3.88 -1.80
N PRO A 21 7.11 -2.74 -1.98
CA PRO A 21 6.07 -2.62 -3.01
C PRO A 21 6.61 -2.86 -4.42
N LYS A 22 5.82 -3.58 -5.21
CA LYS A 22 6.16 -3.90 -6.60
C LYS A 22 5.14 -3.26 -7.53
N VAL A 23 5.60 -2.52 -8.51
CA VAL A 23 4.72 -1.88 -9.49
C VAL A 23 4.13 -2.95 -10.39
N ILE A 24 2.81 -2.99 -10.48
CA ILE A 24 2.11 -3.96 -11.33
C ILE A 24 1.39 -3.30 -12.50
N ALA A 25 1.13 -2.03 -12.43
CA ALA A 25 0.40 -1.32 -13.49
C ALA A 25 0.60 0.19 -13.34
N GLU A 26 0.30 0.89 -14.41
CA GLU A 26 0.31 2.36 -14.40
C GLU A 26 -0.96 2.89 -15.03
N LEU A 27 -1.44 3.99 -14.51
CA LEU A 27 -2.58 4.70 -15.08
C LEU A 27 -2.20 6.18 -15.11
N ASN A 28 -1.94 6.71 -16.28
CA ASN A 28 -1.41 8.07 -16.45
C ASN A 28 -0.11 8.20 -15.63
N ASP A 29 -0.04 9.13 -14.68
CA ASP A 29 1.15 9.32 -13.88
C ASP A 29 1.14 8.54 -12.57
N TYR A 30 0.15 7.68 -12.40
CA TYR A 30 0.00 6.92 -11.15
C TYR A 30 0.46 5.48 -11.31
N GLN A 31 1.05 4.96 -10.25
CA GLN A 31 1.47 3.56 -10.20
C GLN A 31 0.61 2.80 -9.21
N PHE A 32 0.25 1.57 -9.60
CA PHE A 32 -0.42 0.62 -8.74
C PHE A 32 0.65 -0.36 -8.27
N LYS A 33 0.82 -0.48 -6.96
CA LYS A 33 1.85 -1.34 -6.38
C LYS A 33 1.21 -2.35 -5.46
N LEU A 34 1.72 -3.57 -5.46
CA LEU A 34 1.30 -4.58 -4.50
C LEU A 34 2.43 -4.82 -3.52
N ALA A 35 2.06 -5.06 -2.27
CA ALA A 35 3.03 -5.39 -1.24
C ALA A 35 2.46 -6.42 -0.29
N LYS A 36 3.34 -7.28 0.23
CA LYS A 36 3.04 -8.10 1.38
C LYS A 36 3.62 -7.39 2.58
N ILE A 37 2.85 -7.27 3.64
CA ILE A 37 3.31 -6.63 4.86
C ILE A 37 3.06 -7.57 6.03
N LYS A 38 3.85 -7.40 7.08
CA LYS A 38 3.75 -8.24 8.26
C LYS A 38 4.20 -7.44 9.46
N ASP A 39 3.43 -7.51 10.53
CA ASP A 39 3.73 -6.82 11.78
C ASP A 39 3.81 -5.29 11.56
N GLU A 40 4.59 -4.57 12.33
CA GLU A 40 4.58 -3.12 12.21
C GLU A 40 5.73 -2.55 11.38
N PHE A 41 5.44 -1.43 10.77
CA PHE A 41 6.45 -0.69 10.01
C PHE A 41 6.99 0.43 10.93
N ILE A 42 7.45 1.52 10.34
CA ILE A 42 7.97 2.67 11.08
C ILE A 42 7.08 3.89 10.84
N TRP A 43 7.17 4.86 11.72
CA TRP A 43 6.50 6.14 11.51
C TRP A 43 7.20 6.87 10.37
N HIS A 44 6.42 7.37 9.43
CA HIS A 44 6.96 8.15 8.30
C HIS A 44 5.90 9.07 7.72
N GLU A 45 6.30 9.94 6.81
CA GLU A 45 5.39 10.84 6.13
C GLU A 45 5.85 11.08 4.71
N HIS A 46 4.90 11.48 3.86
CA HIS A 46 5.20 11.83 2.47
C HIS A 46 4.77 13.27 2.29
N ASN A 47 5.68 14.14 1.96
CA ASN A 47 5.40 15.57 1.89
C ASN A 47 4.86 16.05 0.55
N ASP A 48 4.93 15.24 -0.45
CA ASP A 48 4.64 15.61 -1.84
C ASP A 48 3.38 14.98 -2.40
N THR A 49 2.78 14.02 -1.75
CA THR A 49 1.62 13.33 -2.30
C THR A 49 0.79 12.63 -1.24
N ASP A 50 -0.48 12.42 -1.58
CA ASP A 50 -1.35 11.51 -0.82
C ASP A 50 -1.00 10.09 -1.23
N GLU A 51 -1.37 9.12 -0.41
CA GLU A 51 -1.11 7.71 -0.69
C GLU A 51 -2.35 6.89 -0.37
N ALA A 52 -2.82 6.09 -1.32
CA ALA A 52 -3.98 5.23 -1.08
C ALA A 52 -3.54 3.85 -0.64
N PHE A 53 -4.15 3.36 0.44
CA PHE A 53 -3.97 1.99 0.93
C PHE A 53 -5.26 1.24 0.66
N ILE A 54 -5.18 0.09 0.01
CA ILE A 54 -6.33 -0.79 -0.24
C ILE A 54 -5.97 -2.17 0.27
N VAL A 55 -6.78 -2.74 1.16
CA VAL A 55 -6.50 -4.07 1.70
C VAL A 55 -7.10 -5.13 0.80
N ILE A 56 -6.27 -6.04 0.30
CA ILE A 56 -6.70 -7.15 -0.51
C ILE A 56 -6.94 -8.37 0.35
N GLU A 57 -6.06 -8.61 1.32
CA GLU A 57 -6.21 -9.74 2.23
C GLU A 57 -5.63 -9.40 3.60
N GLY A 58 -6.29 -9.82 4.65
CA GLY A 58 -5.83 -9.59 6.02
C GLY A 58 -6.40 -8.33 6.63
N ASP A 59 -5.85 -7.95 7.77
CA ASP A 59 -6.28 -6.79 8.54
C ASP A 59 -5.08 -5.93 8.86
N ILE A 60 -5.24 -4.62 8.71
CA ILE A 60 -4.17 -3.69 9.03
C ILE A 60 -4.70 -2.51 9.84
N GLU A 61 -3.79 -1.79 10.46
CA GLU A 61 -4.09 -0.54 11.12
C GLU A 61 -3.14 0.50 10.55
N ILE A 62 -3.63 1.72 10.37
CA ILE A 62 -2.78 2.84 10.03
C ILE A 62 -2.88 3.82 11.19
N GLU A 63 -1.81 3.93 11.97
CA GLU A 63 -1.77 4.89 13.07
C GLU A 63 -1.43 6.25 12.54
N LEU A 64 -2.21 7.24 12.94
CA LEU A 64 -1.96 8.64 12.67
C LEU A 64 -1.64 9.32 14.01
N GLU A 65 -1.24 10.58 13.99
CA GLU A 65 -0.85 11.25 15.24
C GLU A 65 -2.00 11.33 16.24
N ASP A 66 -3.22 11.46 15.77
CA ASP A 66 -4.39 11.67 16.63
C ASP A 66 -5.44 10.57 16.57
N SER A 67 -5.21 9.56 15.79
CA SER A 67 -6.21 8.51 15.59
C SER A 67 -5.60 7.27 14.94
N THR A 68 -6.37 6.20 14.89
CA THR A 68 -5.96 4.95 14.23
C THR A 68 -7.10 4.53 13.30
N VAL A 69 -6.75 4.18 12.06
CA VAL A 69 -7.70 3.71 11.08
C VAL A 69 -7.50 2.20 10.93
N GLU A 70 -8.57 1.43 11.12
CA GLU A 70 -8.51 -0.02 10.93
C GLU A 70 -9.11 -0.35 9.58
N LEU A 71 -8.42 -1.20 8.81
CA LEU A 71 -8.86 -1.63 7.49
C LEU A 71 -8.85 -3.14 7.39
N SER A 72 -9.93 -3.69 6.86
CA SER A 72 -10.06 -5.11 6.55
C SER A 72 -10.17 -5.29 5.04
N GLU A 73 -10.29 -6.53 4.59
CA GLU A 73 -10.38 -6.84 3.15
C GLU A 73 -11.44 -6.00 2.45
N GLY A 74 -11.07 -5.41 1.33
CA GLY A 74 -11.97 -4.59 0.53
C GLY A 74 -12.10 -3.15 0.99
N GLU A 75 -11.39 -2.77 2.06
CA GLU A 75 -11.45 -1.41 2.58
C GLU A 75 -10.23 -0.61 2.19
N MET A 76 -10.37 0.70 2.11
CA MET A 76 -9.28 1.57 1.72
C MET A 76 -9.26 2.86 2.53
N PHE A 77 -8.11 3.48 2.59
CA PHE A 77 -7.94 4.78 3.24
C PHE A 77 -6.89 5.58 2.46
N ILE A 78 -7.13 6.87 2.34
CA ILE A 78 -6.16 7.76 1.70
C ILE A 78 -5.42 8.52 2.80
N VAL A 79 -4.13 8.28 2.92
CA VAL A 79 -3.27 9.03 3.84
C VAL A 79 -2.94 10.35 3.17
N PRO A 80 -3.34 11.50 3.74
CA PRO A 80 -3.06 12.79 3.12
C PRO A 80 -1.56 13.10 3.17
N LYS A 81 -1.08 13.84 2.19
CA LYS A 81 0.31 14.26 2.18
C LYS A 81 0.64 15.02 3.47
N GLY A 82 1.82 14.80 4.00
CA GLY A 82 2.26 15.44 5.23
C GLY A 82 1.80 14.76 6.51
N ALA A 83 0.87 13.81 6.43
CA ALA A 83 0.40 13.12 7.63
C ALA A 83 1.39 12.04 8.05
N LYS A 84 1.87 12.12 9.28
CA LYS A 84 2.72 11.07 9.82
C LYS A 84 1.87 9.86 10.08
N HIS A 85 2.36 8.69 9.68
CA HIS A 85 1.60 7.47 9.83
C HIS A 85 2.50 6.25 10.01
N LYS A 86 1.95 5.21 10.63
CA LYS A 86 2.66 3.95 10.82
C LYS A 86 1.68 2.81 10.50
N PRO A 87 1.88 2.12 9.38
CA PRO A 87 1.06 0.96 9.08
C PRO A 87 1.52 -0.26 9.85
N THR A 88 0.56 -1.08 10.29
CA THR A 88 0.83 -2.31 11.02
C THR A 88 -0.15 -3.38 10.52
N ALA A 89 0.36 -4.55 10.21
CA ALA A 89 -0.48 -5.68 9.84
C ALA A 89 -0.62 -6.64 11.01
N ARG A 90 -1.78 -7.24 11.15
CA ARG A 90 -1.98 -8.29 12.15
C ARG A 90 -1.56 -9.61 11.53
N GLY A 91 -0.29 -10.00 11.76
CA GLY A 91 0.30 -11.10 11.01
C GLY A 91 0.65 -10.62 9.61
N GLU A 92 0.31 -11.41 8.60
CA GLU A 92 0.57 -11.03 7.21
C GLU A 92 -0.66 -10.42 6.56
N ALA A 93 -0.48 -9.38 5.78
CA ALA A 93 -1.54 -8.80 4.98
C ALA A 93 -1.02 -8.47 3.59
N HIS A 94 -1.94 -8.39 2.63
CA HIS A 94 -1.61 -8.05 1.26
C HIS A 94 -2.35 -6.77 0.91
N ILE A 95 -1.63 -5.78 0.42
CA ILE A 95 -2.19 -4.46 0.15
C ILE A 95 -1.84 -3.97 -1.24
N MET A 96 -2.65 -3.07 -1.74
CA MET A 96 -2.35 -2.31 -2.95
C MET A 96 -2.13 -0.86 -2.53
N LEU A 97 -1.10 -0.26 -3.09
CA LEU A 97 -0.83 1.17 -2.91
C LEU A 97 -1.00 1.85 -4.26
N ILE A 98 -1.58 3.03 -4.25
CA ILE A 98 -1.70 3.85 -5.45
C ILE A 98 -1.08 5.20 -5.15
N GLU A 99 -0.12 5.60 -5.95
CA GLU A 99 0.60 6.84 -5.77
C GLU A 99 1.25 7.31 -7.07
N PRO A 100 1.63 8.58 -7.18
CA PRO A 100 2.28 9.08 -8.39
C PRO A 100 3.61 8.39 -8.66
N ARG A 101 3.93 8.20 -9.94
CA ARG A 101 5.14 7.52 -10.37
C ARG A 101 6.43 8.13 -9.84
N LEU A 102 6.47 9.44 -9.66
CA LEU A 102 7.68 10.10 -9.19
C LEU A 102 7.81 10.14 -7.68
N SER A 103 6.85 9.52 -6.98
CA SER A 103 6.91 9.46 -5.54
C SER A 103 8.04 8.55 -5.10
N LEU A 104 8.84 9.01 -4.17
CA LEU A 104 9.96 8.23 -3.67
C LEU A 104 9.57 7.30 -2.55
N ILE A 105 8.36 6.95 -2.42
CA ILE A 105 7.97 6.23 -1.37
C ILE A 105 7.66 4.99 -1.44
N HIS A 106 7.41 4.54 -0.57
CA HIS A 106 7.55 3.42 0.01
C HIS A 106 6.33 3.05 0.77
N ILE A 107 6.00 2.97 1.78
CA ILE A 107 4.80 2.49 2.40
C ILE A 107 4.29 3.49 3.49
#